data_ba44ad00ab0f23aac92bffd9da0af0ad
#
_entry.id   ba44ad00ab0f23aac92bffd9da0af0ad
#
_cell.length_a   1.000
_cell.length_b   1.000
_cell.length_c   1.000
_cell.angle_alpha   90.00
_cell.angle_beta   90.00
_cell.angle_gamma   90.00
#
_symmetry.space_group_name_H-M   'P 1'
#
loop_
_entity.id
_entity.type
_entity.pdbx_description
1 polymer ?
#
loop_
_entity_poly.entity_id
_entity_poly.type
_entity_poly.pdbx_seq_one_letter_code
_entity_poly.pdbx_strand_id
1 'polypeptide(L)'
;MIQRLVSAAVGRTFSFVNRQSATPLRTSIALFSSSDSKDEEFFNDVMKKRSSGNNLRQTPTPKSIRELAALYKDGVLDLNPKYQRSFVWKVTKASRLIVTALCNRFVPGVVLHEVKHGKFEVLDGKQRLISLLSFYMAGNDEFLPALHELKEATGKGEKELPLQLHLKDEDYMDFNGLEFKKLSEEHRNAFKAFNVACLVLPPGTDKDDIFLVYEDINNGGEDLTAQQIRRAAFFGPYIELLDELSRNENFQCIRDPKGFRDGKYKICEKEHDRELILRAFAFSRDNGRRLKGKALKIYFNKDLERGLDDYLEKKAEFEFVMRVVRDVFGPEKGAFCEYKEDKKGNFQWKSNYHNGTPIHMRVWEAKYGAVADLRCHGFKESHFLENQVGIVEAMKGLFRSKELDLGKPTMTKHAQNRDKIFSAMRSCLESSNNNAEPRSFPDSASLRQELFMKQGGKCSECGGEIDKGRINDGNYVHLDHKVPYSKGGPSTPDNAALAHRVCNQKKGVKE
;
A
#
# COMPACT_ATOMS: atom_id res chain seq x y z
N MET A 1 -13.93 -44.81 4.99
CA MET A 1 -14.38 -43.72 4.11
C MET A 1 -14.12 -42.35 4.74
N ILE A 2 -14.46 -42.14 6.01
CA ILE A 2 -14.25 -40.88 6.77
C ILE A 2 -12.77 -40.52 6.87
N GLN A 3 -11.87 -41.46 7.14
CA GLN A 3 -10.42 -41.20 7.20
C GLN A 3 -9.81 -40.73 5.86
N ARG A 4 -10.34 -41.18 4.72
CA ARG A 4 -9.88 -40.69 3.40
C ARG A 4 -10.35 -39.28 3.08
N LEU A 5 -11.52 -38.87 3.60
CA LEU A 5 -12.04 -37.50 3.43
C LEU A 5 -11.31 -36.52 4.37
N VAL A 6 -11.00 -36.94 5.57
CA VAL A 6 -10.19 -36.12 6.51
C VAL A 6 -8.76 -35.93 5.98
N SER A 7 -8.16 -36.99 5.44
CA SER A 7 -6.85 -36.89 4.80
C SER A 7 -6.85 -36.00 3.57
N ALA A 8 -7.94 -36.00 2.78
CA ALA A 8 -8.08 -35.13 1.62
C ALA A 8 -8.33 -33.65 2.00
N ALA A 9 -9.08 -33.41 3.09
CA ALA A 9 -9.33 -32.04 3.57
C ALA A 9 -8.12 -31.43 4.25
N VAL A 10 -7.44 -32.19 5.10
CA VAL A 10 -6.16 -31.79 5.71
C VAL A 10 -5.07 -31.66 4.65
N GLY A 11 -5.02 -32.62 3.69
CA GLY A 11 -4.09 -32.55 2.58
C GLY A 11 -4.30 -31.34 1.65
N ARG A 12 -5.52 -30.86 1.46
CA ARG A 12 -5.76 -29.64 0.67
C ARG A 12 -5.38 -28.35 1.37
N THR A 13 -5.48 -28.29 2.69
CA THR A 13 -5.10 -27.09 3.47
C THR A 13 -3.58 -27.00 3.67
N PHE A 14 -2.86 -28.14 3.66
CA PHE A 14 -1.42 -28.19 3.92
C PHE A 14 -0.56 -28.72 2.76
N SER A 15 -1.14 -29.21 1.66
CA SER A 15 -0.37 -29.68 0.49
C SER A 15 0.19 -28.56 -0.38
N PHE A 16 -0.09 -27.29 -0.06
CA PHE A 16 0.49 -26.14 -0.76
C PHE A 16 1.98 -25.92 -0.49
N VAL A 17 2.52 -26.54 0.56
CA VAL A 17 3.96 -26.42 0.88
C VAL A 17 4.84 -27.41 0.10
N ASN A 18 4.26 -28.39 -0.62
CA ASN A 18 5.05 -29.47 -1.20
C ASN A 18 4.77 -29.79 -2.67
N ARG A 19 4.29 -28.81 -3.47
CA ARG A 19 4.37 -28.94 -4.94
C ARG A 19 5.55 -28.12 -5.45
N GLN A 20 6.70 -28.73 -5.51
CA GLN A 20 7.70 -28.48 -6.52
C GLN A 20 7.08 -28.75 -7.90
N SER A 21 6.32 -27.82 -8.44
CA SER A 21 6.18 -27.69 -9.88
C SER A 21 7.34 -26.81 -10.34
N ALA A 22 8.45 -27.43 -10.57
CA ALA A 22 9.52 -26.88 -11.38
C ALA A 22 9.00 -26.71 -12.82
N THR A 23 8.21 -25.66 -13.06
CA THR A 23 8.08 -25.11 -14.39
C THR A 23 9.23 -24.13 -14.57
N PRO A 24 10.08 -24.29 -15.59
CA PRO A 24 11.28 -23.47 -15.68
C PRO A 24 10.91 -22.03 -15.96
N LEU A 25 11.14 -21.17 -14.97
CA LEU A 25 11.09 -19.71 -15.03
C LEU A 25 12.11 -19.09 -16.03
N ARG A 26 12.77 -19.93 -16.86
CA ARG A 26 13.77 -19.50 -17.83
C ARG A 26 13.21 -18.71 -19.03
N THR A 27 11.91 -18.80 -19.31
CA THR A 27 11.33 -18.12 -20.49
C THR A 27 10.91 -16.68 -20.24
N SER A 28 10.89 -16.21 -18.96
CA SER A 28 10.57 -14.82 -18.65
C SER A 28 11.80 -13.92 -18.52
N ILE A 29 12.99 -14.50 -18.46
CA ILE A 29 14.28 -13.76 -18.32
C ILE A 29 14.75 -13.18 -19.66
N ALA A 30 14.35 -13.77 -20.77
CA ALA A 30 14.78 -13.35 -22.11
C ALA A 30 14.19 -12.02 -22.63
N LEU A 31 13.32 -11.35 -21.84
CA LEU A 31 12.75 -10.03 -22.19
C LEU A 31 13.44 -8.86 -21.48
N PHE A 32 14.52 -9.11 -20.76
CA PHE A 32 15.29 -8.11 -20.00
C PHE A 32 16.67 -7.84 -20.59
N SER A 33 16.81 -7.89 -21.89
CA SER A 33 18.06 -7.45 -22.54
C SER A 33 18.06 -5.93 -22.66
N SER A 34 18.77 -5.30 -21.81
CA SER A 34 19.56 -4.07 -21.85
C SER A 34 19.38 -3.17 -20.64
N SER A 35 20.49 -2.96 -19.94
CA SER A 35 20.84 -1.93 -18.95
C SER A 35 20.14 -1.99 -17.60
N ASP A 36 20.72 -2.69 -16.68
CA ASP A 36 21.22 -2.32 -15.34
C ASP A 36 21.41 -3.57 -14.48
N SER A 37 22.66 -3.94 -14.29
CA SER A 37 23.08 -5.11 -13.51
C SER A 37 22.60 -5.09 -12.05
N LYS A 38 22.30 -3.90 -11.50
CA LYS A 38 21.85 -3.73 -10.12
C LYS A 38 20.38 -4.09 -9.90
N ASP A 39 19.51 -3.80 -10.86
CA ASP A 39 18.08 -4.14 -10.76
C ASP A 39 17.87 -5.64 -10.99
N GLU A 40 18.69 -6.23 -11.86
CA GLU A 40 18.71 -7.68 -12.09
C GLU A 40 19.30 -8.44 -10.89
N GLU A 41 20.35 -7.91 -10.29
CA GLU A 41 20.98 -8.43 -9.07
C GLU A 41 20.01 -8.33 -7.87
N PHE A 42 19.35 -7.19 -7.72
CA PHE A 42 18.30 -6.99 -6.70
C PHE A 42 17.13 -7.96 -6.89
N PHE A 43 16.60 -8.09 -8.13
CA PHE A 43 15.52 -9.01 -8.43
C PHE A 43 15.93 -10.47 -8.18
N ASN A 44 17.14 -10.84 -8.61
CA ASN A 44 17.69 -12.17 -8.41
C ASN A 44 17.95 -12.48 -6.95
N ASP A 45 18.41 -11.51 -6.15
CA ASP A 45 18.61 -11.67 -4.70
C ASP A 45 17.27 -11.88 -3.97
N VAL A 46 16.25 -11.08 -4.31
CA VAL A 46 14.89 -11.26 -3.77
C VAL A 46 14.29 -12.60 -4.17
N MET A 47 14.45 -13.02 -5.44
CA MET A 47 13.94 -14.31 -5.91
C MET A 47 14.73 -15.48 -5.32
N LYS A 48 16.03 -15.31 -5.07
CA LYS A 48 16.88 -16.31 -4.43
C LYS A 48 16.53 -16.47 -2.95
N LYS A 49 16.27 -15.37 -2.24
CA LYS A 49 15.74 -15.41 -0.86
C LYS A 49 14.37 -16.09 -0.80
N ARG A 50 13.49 -15.86 -1.77
CA ARG A 50 12.20 -16.54 -1.89
C ARG A 50 12.32 -18.03 -2.22
N SER A 51 13.31 -18.42 -3.02
CA SER A 51 13.53 -19.85 -3.36
C SER A 51 14.31 -20.61 -2.30
N SER A 52 15.13 -19.92 -1.51
CA SER A 52 15.86 -20.52 -0.38
C SER A 52 15.02 -20.69 0.86
N GLY A 53 13.70 -20.45 0.78
CA GLY A 53 12.70 -20.49 1.83
C GLY A 53 13.22 -20.94 3.18
N ASN A 54 13.35 -20.03 4.13
CA ASN A 54 13.50 -20.41 5.51
C ASN A 54 12.39 -21.42 5.78
N ASN A 55 12.76 -22.65 6.16
CA ASN A 55 11.83 -23.75 6.38
C ASN A 55 10.84 -23.38 7.51
N LEU A 56 9.80 -22.63 7.17
CA LEU A 56 8.61 -22.43 8.01
C LEU A 56 7.83 -23.76 8.08
N ARG A 57 8.56 -24.87 8.29
CA ARG A 57 7.96 -26.17 8.61
C ARG A 57 7.42 -26.10 10.02
N GLN A 58 6.23 -25.54 10.16
CA GLN A 58 5.54 -25.52 11.43
C GLN A 58 4.37 -26.48 11.41
N THR A 59 4.32 -27.32 12.41
CA THR A 59 3.18 -28.19 12.64
C THR A 59 2.13 -27.38 13.40
N PRO A 60 0.87 -27.34 12.94
CA PRO A 60 -0.18 -26.68 13.69
C PRO A 60 -0.33 -27.29 15.08
N THR A 61 -0.33 -26.44 16.09
CA THR A 61 -0.56 -26.85 17.47
C THR A 61 -2.03 -26.63 17.80
N PRO A 62 -2.78 -27.67 18.17
CA PRO A 62 -4.16 -27.49 18.56
C PRO A 62 -4.26 -26.75 19.90
N LYS A 63 -5.16 -25.76 19.98
CA LYS A 63 -5.49 -25.05 21.22
C LYS A 63 -6.99 -25.09 21.44
N SER A 64 -7.41 -25.44 22.66
CA SER A 64 -8.82 -25.47 23.00
C SER A 64 -9.43 -24.06 23.04
N ILE A 65 -10.76 -23.96 22.82
CA ILE A 65 -11.48 -22.67 22.94
C ILE A 65 -11.24 -22.07 24.33
N ARG A 66 -11.25 -22.87 25.39
CA ARG A 66 -10.95 -22.42 26.76
C ARG A 66 -9.55 -21.82 26.87
N GLU A 67 -8.54 -22.50 26.33
CA GLU A 67 -7.14 -22.04 26.33
C GLU A 67 -7.02 -20.71 25.56
N LEU A 68 -7.60 -20.61 24.36
CA LEU A 68 -7.57 -19.39 23.56
C LEU A 68 -8.27 -18.22 24.29
N ALA A 69 -9.39 -18.49 24.98
CA ALA A 69 -10.07 -17.48 25.79
C ALA A 69 -9.21 -17.00 26.96
N ALA A 70 -8.48 -17.92 27.62
CA ALA A 70 -7.56 -17.57 28.69
C ALA A 70 -6.39 -16.72 28.16
N LEU A 71 -5.78 -17.09 27.03
CA LEU A 71 -4.73 -16.30 26.39
C LEU A 71 -5.20 -14.90 26.03
N TYR A 72 -6.45 -14.75 25.58
CA TYR A 72 -7.04 -13.43 25.30
C TYR A 72 -7.26 -12.63 26.59
N LYS A 73 -7.86 -13.24 27.62
CA LYS A 73 -8.10 -12.60 28.93
C LYS A 73 -6.80 -12.10 29.57
N ASP A 74 -5.74 -12.88 29.46
CA ASP A 74 -4.42 -12.58 30.04
C ASP A 74 -3.61 -11.56 29.18
N GLY A 75 -4.17 -11.03 28.09
CA GLY A 75 -3.50 -10.08 27.19
C GLY A 75 -2.32 -10.68 26.43
N VAL A 76 -2.30 -12.02 26.31
CA VAL A 76 -1.29 -12.79 25.58
C VAL A 76 -1.66 -12.93 24.10
N LEU A 77 -2.96 -13.04 23.79
CA LEU A 77 -3.50 -13.12 22.43
C LEU A 77 -4.20 -11.82 22.06
N ASP A 78 -3.65 -11.09 21.08
CA ASP A 78 -4.31 -9.92 20.50
C ASP A 78 -5.23 -10.35 19.36
N LEU A 79 -6.54 -10.16 19.54
CA LEU A 79 -7.56 -10.40 18.52
C LEU A 79 -7.85 -9.17 17.67
N ASN A 80 -7.32 -8.02 18.04
CA ASN A 80 -7.61 -6.75 17.36
C ASN A 80 -6.36 -5.94 17.04
N PRO A 81 -5.34 -6.54 16.40
CA PRO A 81 -4.19 -5.78 16.00
C PRO A 81 -4.61 -4.61 15.09
N LYS A 82 -3.95 -3.47 15.24
CA LYS A 82 -4.32 -2.19 14.61
C LYS A 82 -4.44 -2.25 13.08
N TYR A 83 -3.80 -3.21 12.46
CA TYR A 83 -3.78 -3.39 11.01
C TYR A 83 -4.92 -4.26 10.48
N GLN A 84 -5.70 -4.93 11.34
CA GLN A 84 -6.79 -5.79 10.89
C GLN A 84 -8.15 -5.07 10.93
N ARG A 85 -9.01 -5.42 9.96
CA ARG A 85 -10.38 -4.92 9.90
C ARG A 85 -11.19 -5.31 11.13
N SER A 86 -12.22 -4.52 11.44
CA SER A 86 -13.19 -4.81 12.48
C SER A 86 -13.93 -6.13 12.25
N PHE A 87 -14.72 -6.58 13.24
CA PHE A 87 -15.61 -7.73 13.06
C PHE A 87 -16.70 -7.41 12.06
N VAL A 88 -16.81 -8.22 10.99
CA VAL A 88 -17.71 -7.96 9.85
C VAL A 88 -18.68 -9.10 9.54
N TRP A 89 -18.54 -10.26 10.19
CA TRP A 89 -19.43 -11.38 9.95
C TRP A 89 -20.85 -11.08 10.45
N LYS A 90 -21.84 -11.51 9.67
CA LYS A 90 -23.23 -11.54 10.13
C LYS A 90 -23.37 -12.59 11.23
N VAL A 91 -24.23 -12.31 12.20
CA VAL A 91 -24.49 -13.21 13.34
C VAL A 91 -24.85 -14.62 12.86
N THR A 92 -25.61 -14.75 11.76
CA THR A 92 -25.96 -16.05 11.18
C THR A 92 -24.73 -16.85 10.71
N LYS A 93 -23.75 -16.19 10.07
CA LYS A 93 -22.49 -16.85 9.65
C LYS A 93 -21.67 -17.27 10.87
N ALA A 94 -21.56 -16.41 11.87
CA ALA A 94 -20.86 -16.71 13.11
C ALA A 94 -21.52 -17.86 13.88
N SER A 95 -22.86 -17.84 14.01
CA SER A 95 -23.65 -18.90 14.64
C SER A 95 -23.43 -20.24 13.96
N ARG A 96 -23.36 -20.27 12.62
CA ARG A 96 -23.07 -21.49 11.86
C ARG A 96 -21.72 -22.09 12.21
N LEU A 97 -20.68 -21.24 12.34
CA LEU A 97 -19.36 -21.70 12.78
C LEU A 97 -19.40 -22.27 14.21
N ILE A 98 -20.09 -21.59 15.12
CA ILE A 98 -20.22 -22.03 16.51
C ILE A 98 -20.88 -23.41 16.57
N VAL A 99 -21.97 -23.62 15.83
CA VAL A 99 -22.64 -24.93 15.77
C VAL A 99 -21.75 -25.99 15.12
N THR A 100 -20.93 -25.63 14.12
CA THR A 100 -19.95 -26.55 13.55
C THR A 100 -18.97 -27.07 14.64
N ALA A 101 -18.53 -26.18 15.52
CA ALA A 101 -17.67 -26.57 16.64
C ALA A 101 -18.43 -27.35 17.73
N LEU A 102 -19.68 -26.99 18.06
CA LEU A 102 -20.56 -27.73 18.99
C LEU A 102 -20.80 -29.16 18.52
N CYS A 103 -20.96 -29.37 17.22
CA CYS A 103 -21.11 -30.69 16.62
C CYS A 103 -19.76 -31.39 16.40
N ASN A 104 -18.68 -30.91 16.96
CA ASN A 104 -17.31 -31.45 16.79
C ASN A 104 -16.91 -31.67 15.32
N ARG A 105 -17.35 -30.80 14.43
CA ARG A 105 -17.02 -30.85 13.00
C ARG A 105 -15.81 -29.99 12.69
N PHE A 106 -15.25 -30.17 11.50
CA PHE A 106 -14.07 -29.44 11.07
C PHE A 106 -14.31 -27.92 11.00
N VAL A 107 -13.47 -27.18 11.72
CA VAL A 107 -13.34 -25.73 11.65
C VAL A 107 -11.96 -25.41 11.06
N PRO A 108 -11.87 -24.55 10.02
CA PRO A 108 -10.58 -24.15 9.48
C PRO A 108 -9.69 -23.54 10.56
N GLY A 109 -8.41 -23.91 10.55
CA GLY A 109 -7.41 -23.43 11.50
C GLY A 109 -7.19 -21.92 11.43
N VAL A 110 -6.40 -21.41 12.36
CA VAL A 110 -6.02 -20.00 12.44
C VAL A 110 -4.52 -19.86 12.34
N VAL A 111 -4.06 -18.66 11.93
CA VAL A 111 -2.64 -18.34 11.89
C VAL A 111 -2.35 -17.24 12.89
N LEU A 112 -1.39 -17.47 13.74
CA LEU A 112 -0.92 -16.56 14.77
C LEU A 112 0.53 -16.16 14.47
N HIS A 113 0.93 -14.98 14.85
CA HIS A 113 2.31 -14.51 14.82
C HIS A 113 2.76 -14.22 16.25
N GLU A 114 3.83 -14.82 16.67
CA GLU A 114 4.47 -14.51 17.93
C GLU A 114 5.33 -13.25 17.76
N VAL A 115 4.78 -12.07 18.11
CA VAL A 115 5.48 -10.77 17.93
C VAL A 115 6.60 -10.55 18.95
N LYS A 116 6.42 -11.08 20.15
CA LYS A 116 7.41 -11.15 21.23
C LYS A 116 7.22 -12.46 21.96
N HIS A 117 8.26 -12.93 22.63
CA HIS A 117 8.17 -14.18 23.35
C HIS A 117 6.91 -14.27 24.22
N GLY A 118 6.05 -15.24 23.91
CA GLY A 118 4.79 -15.49 24.60
C GLY A 118 3.65 -14.51 24.30
N LYS A 119 3.76 -13.61 23.30
CA LYS A 119 2.67 -12.72 22.86
C LYS A 119 2.33 -12.96 21.39
N PHE A 120 1.05 -13.18 21.13
CA PHE A 120 0.54 -13.58 19.83
C PHE A 120 -0.43 -12.53 19.26
N GLU A 121 -0.30 -12.25 17.98
CA GLU A 121 -1.29 -11.52 17.19
C GLU A 121 -1.94 -12.49 16.21
N VAL A 122 -3.25 -12.34 15.98
CA VAL A 122 -3.93 -13.13 14.97
C VAL A 122 -3.60 -12.59 13.58
N LEU A 123 -3.06 -13.45 12.71
CA LEU A 123 -2.84 -13.11 11.30
C LEU A 123 -4.03 -13.51 10.43
N ASP A 124 -4.51 -14.75 10.57
CA ASP A 124 -5.74 -15.21 9.93
C ASP A 124 -6.64 -15.93 10.92
N GLY A 125 -7.95 -15.85 10.65
CA GLY A 125 -8.96 -16.46 11.50
C GLY A 125 -9.54 -15.55 12.55
N LYS A 126 -9.25 -14.23 12.54
CA LYS A 126 -9.82 -13.25 13.47
C LYS A 126 -11.34 -13.39 13.62
N GLN A 127 -12.08 -13.44 12.51
CA GLN A 127 -13.54 -13.55 12.55
C GLN A 127 -13.98 -14.87 13.21
N ARG A 128 -13.25 -15.96 12.96
CA ARG A 128 -13.48 -17.28 13.57
C ARG A 128 -13.25 -17.23 15.08
N LEU A 129 -12.08 -16.71 15.48
CA LEU A 129 -11.74 -16.60 16.91
C LEU A 129 -12.72 -15.71 17.66
N ILE A 130 -13.01 -14.52 17.15
CA ILE A 130 -14.00 -13.61 17.78
C ILE A 130 -15.34 -14.31 17.94
N SER A 131 -15.82 -15.04 16.92
CA SER A 131 -17.11 -15.74 17.00
C SER A 131 -17.11 -16.82 18.08
N LEU A 132 -16.08 -17.68 18.11
CA LEU A 132 -16.00 -18.78 19.09
C LEU A 132 -15.81 -18.26 20.52
N LEU A 133 -14.89 -17.29 20.69
CA LEU A 133 -14.52 -16.80 22.02
C LEU A 133 -15.62 -15.90 22.61
N SER A 134 -16.27 -15.03 21.83
CA SER A 134 -17.36 -14.21 22.35
C SER A 134 -18.54 -15.05 22.85
N PHE A 135 -18.91 -16.12 22.13
CA PHE A 135 -19.97 -17.03 22.54
C PHE A 135 -19.58 -17.78 23.84
N TYR A 136 -18.34 -18.28 23.93
CA TYR A 136 -17.83 -18.96 25.12
C TYR A 136 -17.77 -18.02 26.33
N MET A 137 -17.19 -16.81 26.16
CA MET A 137 -16.97 -15.85 27.23
C MET A 137 -18.29 -15.29 27.78
N ALA A 138 -19.31 -15.14 26.94
CA ALA A 138 -20.65 -14.69 27.39
C ALA A 138 -21.29 -15.64 28.40
N GLY A 139 -20.90 -16.89 28.40
CA GLY A 139 -21.39 -17.91 29.32
C GLY A 139 -20.56 -18.16 30.55
N ASN A 140 -19.44 -17.45 30.74
CA ASN A 140 -18.51 -17.69 31.84
C ASN A 140 -18.13 -16.39 32.53
N ASP A 141 -18.55 -16.24 33.78
CA ASP A 141 -18.45 -14.96 34.51
C ASP A 141 -17.00 -14.48 34.66
N GLU A 142 -16.02 -15.36 34.75
CA GLU A 142 -14.57 -15.05 34.82
C GLU A 142 -14.04 -14.34 33.56
N PHE A 143 -14.75 -14.46 32.43
CA PHE A 143 -14.36 -13.86 31.14
C PHE A 143 -15.18 -12.63 30.76
N LEU A 144 -16.17 -12.21 31.56
CA LEU A 144 -17.01 -11.06 31.24
C LEU A 144 -16.23 -9.76 31.06
N PRO A 145 -15.18 -9.43 31.86
CA PRO A 145 -14.36 -8.27 31.61
C PRO A 145 -13.69 -8.31 30.23
N ALA A 146 -13.08 -9.44 29.87
CA ALA A 146 -12.45 -9.63 28.56
C ALA A 146 -13.47 -9.56 27.40
N LEU A 147 -14.69 -10.07 27.62
CA LEU A 147 -15.78 -9.91 26.64
C LEU A 147 -16.17 -8.45 26.46
N HIS A 148 -16.20 -7.67 27.54
CA HIS A 148 -16.49 -6.23 27.47
C HIS A 148 -15.42 -5.50 26.64
N GLU A 149 -14.16 -5.74 26.90
CA GLU A 149 -13.05 -5.22 26.11
C GLU A 149 -13.16 -5.61 24.62
N LEU A 150 -13.49 -6.87 24.34
CA LEU A 150 -13.71 -7.35 22.98
C LEU A 150 -14.87 -6.62 22.30
N LYS A 151 -15.97 -6.35 23.02
CA LYS A 151 -17.10 -5.56 22.50
C LYS A 151 -16.68 -4.14 22.18
N GLU A 152 -15.93 -3.48 23.04
CA GLU A 152 -15.44 -2.12 22.80
C GLU A 152 -14.47 -2.08 21.62
N ALA A 153 -13.55 -3.04 21.54
CA ALA A 153 -12.59 -3.14 20.46
C ALA A 153 -13.22 -3.44 19.10
N THR A 154 -14.36 -4.16 19.08
CA THR A 154 -15.12 -4.51 17.87
C THR A 154 -16.30 -3.58 17.61
N GLY A 155 -16.78 -2.89 18.61
CA GLY A 155 -18.09 -2.22 18.68
C GLY A 155 -18.24 -0.91 17.92
N LYS A 156 -17.19 -0.42 17.28
CA LYS A 156 -17.34 0.65 16.27
C LYS A 156 -17.76 0.11 14.89
N GLY A 157 -17.91 -1.20 14.75
CA GLY A 157 -18.45 -1.87 13.58
C GLY A 157 -19.95 -2.11 13.75
N GLU A 158 -20.71 -2.00 12.68
CA GLU A 158 -22.18 -2.15 12.64
C GLU A 158 -22.70 -3.56 12.98
N LYS A 159 -21.85 -4.49 13.48
CA LYS A 159 -22.24 -5.89 13.66
C LYS A 159 -22.04 -6.38 15.07
N GLU A 160 -23.12 -6.94 15.59
CA GLU A 160 -23.16 -7.52 16.93
C GLU A 160 -22.35 -8.82 17.03
N LEU A 161 -21.72 -9.04 18.19
CA LEU A 161 -21.05 -10.29 18.49
C LEU A 161 -22.09 -11.42 18.65
N PRO A 162 -21.77 -12.66 18.24
CA PRO A 162 -22.70 -13.79 18.31
C PRO A 162 -22.80 -14.35 19.73
N LEU A 163 -23.49 -13.65 20.64
CA LEU A 163 -23.69 -14.09 22.02
C LEU A 163 -24.84 -15.08 22.15
N GLN A 164 -25.75 -15.05 21.16
CA GLN A 164 -26.88 -15.96 20.99
C GLN A 164 -26.84 -16.52 19.58
N LEU A 165 -27.24 -17.79 19.41
CA LEU A 165 -27.23 -18.45 18.11
C LEU A 165 -28.43 -18.04 17.26
N HIS A 166 -28.16 -17.60 16.03
CA HIS A 166 -29.15 -17.26 15.02
C HIS A 166 -28.96 -18.15 13.79
N LEU A 167 -29.79 -19.17 13.66
CA LEU A 167 -29.68 -20.20 12.63
C LEU A 167 -30.89 -20.15 11.72
N LYS A 168 -30.70 -20.53 10.47
CA LYS A 168 -31.76 -20.66 9.45
C LYS A 168 -31.86 -22.07 8.90
N ASP A 169 -30.89 -22.91 9.23
CA ASP A 169 -30.79 -24.27 8.73
C ASP A 169 -31.64 -25.19 9.60
N GLU A 170 -32.56 -25.95 8.98
CA GLU A 170 -33.47 -26.88 9.64
C GLU A 170 -32.73 -27.91 10.49
N ASP A 171 -31.58 -28.40 10.03
CA ASP A 171 -30.75 -29.40 10.71
C ASP A 171 -30.19 -28.93 12.09
N TYR A 172 -30.26 -27.63 12.41
CA TYR A 172 -29.64 -27.07 13.61
C TYR A 172 -30.61 -26.20 14.41
N MET A 173 -31.91 -26.32 14.15
CA MET A 173 -32.92 -25.50 14.82
C MET A 173 -32.97 -25.72 16.32
N ASP A 174 -32.58 -26.90 16.81
CA ASP A 174 -32.47 -27.19 18.24
C ASP A 174 -31.47 -26.26 18.97
N PHE A 175 -30.49 -25.69 18.26
CA PHE A 175 -29.56 -24.74 18.81
C PHE A 175 -30.00 -23.28 18.61
N ASN A 176 -31.03 -23.03 17.80
CA ASN A 176 -31.45 -21.65 17.50
C ASN A 176 -31.95 -20.93 18.74
N GLY A 177 -31.52 -19.71 18.94
CA GLY A 177 -31.87 -18.90 20.10
C GLY A 177 -31.14 -19.27 21.39
N LEU A 178 -30.23 -20.27 21.38
CA LEU A 178 -29.52 -20.65 22.58
C LEU A 178 -28.28 -19.73 22.81
N GLU A 179 -28.08 -19.39 24.06
CA GLU A 179 -26.87 -18.81 24.63
C GLU A 179 -25.99 -19.93 25.20
N PHE A 180 -24.69 -19.68 25.37
CA PHE A 180 -23.78 -20.71 25.90
C PHE A 180 -24.27 -21.30 27.25
N LYS A 181 -24.77 -20.47 28.17
CA LYS A 181 -25.30 -20.94 29.48
C LYS A 181 -26.50 -21.87 29.35
N LYS A 182 -27.28 -21.76 28.28
CA LYS A 182 -28.50 -22.56 28.04
C LYS A 182 -28.23 -23.88 27.32
N LEU A 183 -27.00 -24.12 26.90
CA LEU A 183 -26.57 -25.41 26.32
C LEU A 183 -26.58 -26.50 27.40
N SER A 184 -26.77 -27.77 26.99
CA SER A 184 -26.54 -28.92 27.87
C SER A 184 -25.11 -28.93 28.39
N GLU A 185 -24.87 -29.57 29.52
CA GLU A 185 -23.55 -29.69 30.12
C GLU A 185 -22.56 -30.41 29.17
N GLU A 186 -23.06 -31.40 28.48
CA GLU A 186 -22.30 -32.14 27.47
C GLU A 186 -21.83 -31.20 26.35
N HIS A 187 -22.74 -30.42 25.76
CA HIS A 187 -22.39 -29.47 24.71
C HIS A 187 -21.45 -28.36 25.20
N ARG A 188 -21.65 -27.85 26.43
CA ARG A 188 -20.73 -26.87 27.02
C ARG A 188 -19.33 -27.46 27.20
N ASN A 189 -19.22 -28.72 27.68
CA ASN A 189 -17.96 -29.39 27.88
C ASN A 189 -17.26 -29.68 26.54
N ALA A 190 -18.00 -30.17 25.56
CA ALA A 190 -17.47 -30.41 24.22
C ALA A 190 -16.97 -29.13 23.55
N PHE A 191 -17.73 -28.04 23.65
CA PHE A 191 -17.36 -26.75 23.03
C PHE A 191 -16.10 -26.14 23.63
N LYS A 192 -15.99 -26.09 24.97
CA LYS A 192 -14.80 -25.55 25.64
C LYS A 192 -13.53 -26.38 25.39
N ALA A 193 -13.69 -27.69 25.15
CA ALA A 193 -12.60 -28.62 24.85
C ALA A 193 -12.30 -28.70 23.32
N PHE A 194 -13.15 -28.10 22.48
CA PHE A 194 -12.98 -28.11 21.02
C PHE A 194 -11.64 -27.46 20.65
N ASN A 195 -10.83 -28.18 19.87
CA ASN A 195 -9.50 -27.74 19.47
C ASN A 195 -9.51 -27.03 18.12
N VAL A 196 -9.00 -25.81 18.11
CA VAL A 196 -8.71 -25.04 16.91
C VAL A 196 -7.25 -25.27 16.52
N ALA A 197 -6.99 -25.66 15.29
CA ALA A 197 -5.63 -25.80 14.78
C ALA A 197 -4.99 -24.41 14.64
N CYS A 198 -3.91 -24.15 15.39
CA CYS A 198 -3.19 -22.89 15.36
C CYS A 198 -1.82 -23.09 14.71
N LEU A 199 -1.59 -22.46 13.56
CA LEU A 199 -0.27 -22.33 12.99
C LEU A 199 0.38 -21.07 13.60
N VAL A 200 1.54 -21.23 14.25
CA VAL A 200 2.22 -20.10 14.88
C VAL A 200 3.48 -19.75 14.09
N LEU A 201 3.57 -18.52 13.59
CA LEU A 201 4.80 -17.99 13.04
C LEU A 201 5.71 -17.51 14.18
N PRO A 202 7.01 -17.86 14.17
CA PRO A 202 7.93 -17.52 15.25
C PRO A 202 8.22 -16.01 15.32
N PRO A 203 8.71 -15.49 16.46
CA PRO A 203 9.17 -14.12 16.57
C PRO A 203 10.35 -13.88 15.63
N GLY A 204 10.37 -12.69 15.01
CA GLY A 204 11.40 -12.34 14.02
C GLY A 204 11.17 -12.91 12.63
N THR A 205 10.00 -13.51 12.35
CA THR A 205 9.62 -13.84 10.97
C THR A 205 9.68 -12.61 10.09
N ASP A 206 10.34 -12.73 8.92
CA ASP A 206 10.48 -11.63 7.95
C ASP A 206 9.10 -11.15 7.47
N LYS A 207 8.96 -9.85 7.32
CA LYS A 207 7.69 -9.23 6.88
C LYS A 207 7.25 -9.70 5.49
N ASP A 208 8.20 -9.98 4.61
CA ASP A 208 7.91 -10.55 3.29
C ASP A 208 7.34 -11.98 3.41
N ASP A 209 7.84 -12.79 4.35
CA ASP A 209 7.30 -14.12 4.62
C ASP A 209 5.89 -14.04 5.22
N ILE A 210 5.66 -13.10 6.14
CA ILE A 210 4.32 -12.82 6.68
C ILE A 210 3.37 -12.41 5.55
N PHE A 211 3.83 -11.54 4.63
CA PHE A 211 3.04 -11.11 3.47
C PHE A 211 2.69 -12.30 2.56
N LEU A 212 3.63 -13.19 2.30
CA LEU A 212 3.40 -14.39 1.47
C LEU A 212 2.39 -15.33 2.13
N VAL A 213 2.50 -15.56 3.44
CA VAL A 213 1.53 -16.36 4.20
C VAL A 213 0.12 -15.77 4.07
N TYR A 214 -0.03 -14.45 4.15
CA TYR A 214 -1.30 -13.78 3.93
C TYR A 214 -1.83 -13.96 2.49
N GLU A 215 -0.97 -13.80 1.47
CA GLU A 215 -1.35 -14.02 0.06
C GLU A 215 -1.85 -15.46 -0.16
N ASP A 216 -1.13 -16.45 0.37
CA ASP A 216 -1.46 -17.86 0.19
C ASP A 216 -2.77 -18.26 0.88
N ILE A 217 -3.01 -17.76 2.09
CA ILE A 217 -4.23 -18.07 2.85
C ILE A 217 -5.46 -17.43 2.19
N ASN A 218 -5.34 -16.20 1.69
CA ASN A 218 -6.46 -15.48 1.10
C ASN A 218 -6.90 -16.00 -0.28
N ASN A 219 -6.07 -16.80 -0.95
CA ASN A 219 -6.44 -17.43 -2.23
C ASN A 219 -7.62 -18.44 -2.09
N GLY A 220 -8.17 -18.65 -0.90
CA GLY A 220 -9.28 -19.57 -0.63
C GLY A 220 -10.46 -19.04 0.19
N GLY A 221 -10.48 -17.73 0.51
CA GLY A 221 -11.48 -17.11 1.40
C GLY A 221 -12.15 -15.85 0.86
N GLU A 222 -12.59 -14.95 1.74
CA GLU A 222 -12.98 -13.59 1.36
C GLU A 222 -11.73 -12.82 0.93
N ASP A 223 -11.68 -12.44 -0.35
CA ASP A 223 -10.52 -11.81 -0.98
C ASP A 223 -10.10 -10.50 -0.27
N LEU A 224 -8.97 -10.53 0.41
CA LEU A 224 -8.30 -9.31 0.82
C LEU A 224 -7.59 -8.68 -0.39
N THR A 225 -7.61 -7.37 -0.46
CA THR A 225 -6.81 -6.67 -1.45
C THR A 225 -5.32 -6.75 -1.10
N ALA A 226 -4.46 -6.62 -2.09
CA ALA A 226 -3.02 -6.58 -1.86
C ALA A 226 -2.61 -5.47 -0.87
N GLN A 227 -3.38 -4.38 -0.80
CA GLN A 227 -3.10 -3.29 0.13
C GLN A 227 -3.50 -3.63 1.57
N GLN A 228 -4.61 -4.33 1.77
CA GLN A 228 -5.00 -4.85 3.09
C GLN A 228 -3.98 -5.87 3.63
N ILE A 229 -3.43 -6.70 2.73
CA ILE A 229 -2.35 -7.64 3.08
C ILE A 229 -1.08 -6.88 3.46
N ARG A 230 -0.69 -5.82 2.70
CA ARG A 230 0.47 -4.98 3.05
C ARG A 230 0.29 -4.28 4.38
N ARG A 231 -0.90 -3.77 4.67
CA ARG A 231 -1.20 -3.17 5.97
C ARG A 231 -0.88 -4.15 7.10
N ALA A 232 -1.30 -5.39 6.96
CA ALA A 232 -1.07 -6.41 7.98
C ALA A 232 0.42 -6.76 8.16
N ALA A 233 1.16 -6.95 7.05
CA ALA A 233 2.55 -7.36 7.08
C ALA A 233 3.52 -6.23 7.45
N PHE A 234 3.24 -4.98 7.01
CA PHE A 234 4.15 -3.85 7.10
C PHE A 234 3.60 -2.71 7.98
N PHE A 235 2.70 -3.03 8.93
CA PHE A 235 2.14 -2.00 9.80
C PHE A 235 3.24 -1.19 10.51
N GLY A 236 3.07 0.12 10.49
CA GLY A 236 4.04 1.07 11.04
C GLY A 236 3.83 2.49 10.50
N PRO A 237 4.79 3.41 10.76
CA PRO A 237 4.64 4.83 10.43
C PRO A 237 4.28 5.11 8.96
N TYR A 238 4.77 4.30 8.03
CA TYR A 238 4.43 4.48 6.61
C TYR A 238 2.95 4.16 6.32
N ILE A 239 2.42 3.10 6.89
CA ILE A 239 0.99 2.76 6.76
C ILE A 239 0.13 3.85 7.44
N GLU A 240 0.57 4.39 8.59
CA GLU A 240 -0.09 5.49 9.27
C GLU A 240 -0.10 6.76 8.40
N LEU A 241 1.00 7.06 7.69
CA LEU A 241 1.03 8.14 6.70
C LEU A 241 0.01 7.92 5.58
N LEU A 242 -0.06 6.71 5.01
CA LEU A 242 -1.06 6.40 3.97
C LEU A 242 -2.49 6.61 4.49
N ASP A 243 -2.75 6.26 5.76
CA ASP A 243 -4.04 6.49 6.42
C ASP A 243 -4.33 7.98 6.60
N GLU A 244 -3.35 8.76 7.03
CA GLU A 244 -3.46 10.21 7.15
C GLU A 244 -3.77 10.86 5.80
N LEU A 245 -2.95 10.57 4.79
CA LEU A 245 -3.09 11.13 3.45
C LEU A 245 -4.37 10.68 2.75
N SER A 246 -4.85 9.49 3.05
CA SER A 246 -6.14 9.02 2.52
C SER A 246 -7.34 9.87 2.98
N ARG A 247 -7.18 10.59 4.10
CA ARG A 247 -8.20 11.52 4.66
C ARG A 247 -7.98 12.97 4.22
N ASN A 248 -6.93 13.25 3.44
CA ASN A 248 -6.67 14.60 2.94
C ASN A 248 -7.87 15.11 2.13
N GLU A 249 -8.38 16.29 2.47
CA GLU A 249 -9.60 16.85 1.90
C GLU A 249 -9.51 17.05 0.38
N ASN A 250 -8.35 17.50 -0.13
CA ASN A 250 -8.15 17.70 -1.56
C ASN A 250 -8.17 16.38 -2.32
N PHE A 251 -7.57 15.34 -1.72
CA PHE A 251 -7.62 13.98 -2.27
C PHE A 251 -9.03 13.41 -2.25
N GLN A 252 -9.77 13.57 -1.15
CA GLN A 252 -11.14 13.10 -1.04
C GLN A 252 -12.07 13.82 -2.00
N CYS A 253 -11.89 15.15 -2.17
CA CYS A 253 -12.62 15.94 -3.16
C CYS A 253 -12.45 15.39 -4.58
N ILE A 254 -11.24 14.95 -4.93
CA ILE A 254 -10.92 14.37 -6.24
C ILE A 254 -11.43 12.92 -6.35
N ARG A 255 -11.29 12.12 -5.28
CA ARG A 255 -11.62 10.70 -5.25
C ARG A 255 -13.13 10.44 -5.23
N ASP A 256 -13.86 11.21 -4.45
CA ASP A 256 -15.31 11.11 -4.30
C ASP A 256 -15.96 12.51 -4.29
N PRO A 257 -16.00 13.19 -5.44
CA PRO A 257 -16.50 14.58 -5.52
C PRO A 257 -17.93 14.72 -5.01
N LYS A 258 -18.77 13.70 -5.23
CA LYS A 258 -20.18 13.72 -4.78
C LYS A 258 -20.27 13.54 -3.27
N GLY A 259 -19.63 12.50 -2.73
CA GLY A 259 -19.63 12.25 -1.30
C GLY A 259 -18.98 13.38 -0.51
N PHE A 260 -17.93 14.01 -1.05
CA PHE A 260 -17.29 15.16 -0.44
C PHE A 260 -18.23 16.37 -0.35
N ARG A 261 -18.96 16.71 -1.44
CA ARG A 261 -19.96 17.80 -1.42
C ARG A 261 -21.10 17.55 -0.42
N ASP A 262 -21.53 16.31 -0.33
CA ASP A 262 -22.62 15.91 0.54
C ASP A 262 -22.17 15.72 2.01
N GLY A 263 -20.88 15.93 2.33
CA GLY A 263 -20.30 15.67 3.65
C GLY A 263 -20.31 14.20 4.07
N LYS A 264 -20.44 13.28 3.11
CA LYS A 264 -20.66 11.84 3.31
C LYS A 264 -19.68 10.97 2.53
N TYR A 265 -18.44 11.42 2.36
CA TYR A 265 -17.45 10.60 1.68
C TYR A 265 -17.19 9.29 2.43
N LYS A 266 -17.20 8.20 1.68
CA LYS A 266 -17.03 6.85 2.24
C LYS A 266 -15.56 6.51 2.42
N ILE A 267 -15.23 5.95 3.58
CA ILE A 267 -13.93 5.29 3.77
C ILE A 267 -13.85 4.11 2.79
N CYS A 268 -12.73 3.98 2.11
CA CYS A 268 -12.51 2.87 1.19
C CYS A 268 -12.15 1.60 1.96
N GLU A 269 -13.14 0.75 2.25
CA GLU A 269 -12.96 -0.50 3.01
C GLU A 269 -11.90 -1.43 2.38
N LYS A 270 -11.78 -1.40 1.06
CA LYS A 270 -10.79 -2.20 0.31
C LYS A 270 -9.43 -1.52 0.17
N GLU A 271 -9.23 -0.36 0.79
CA GLU A 271 -7.97 0.39 0.83
C GLU A 271 -7.36 0.76 -0.54
N HIS A 272 -8.16 0.83 -1.58
CA HIS A 272 -7.69 1.23 -2.91
C HIS A 272 -7.18 2.68 -2.94
N ASP A 273 -7.66 3.54 -2.07
CA ASP A 273 -7.18 4.91 -1.89
C ASP A 273 -5.74 4.94 -1.36
N ARG A 274 -5.38 4.07 -0.40
CA ARG A 274 -4.01 3.92 0.11
C ARG A 274 -3.08 3.32 -0.96
N GLU A 275 -3.58 2.38 -1.76
CA GLU A 275 -2.83 1.85 -2.88
C GLU A 275 -2.53 2.93 -3.93
N LEU A 276 -3.50 3.83 -4.23
CA LEU A 276 -3.27 4.97 -5.11
C LEU A 276 -2.14 5.87 -4.59
N ILE A 277 -2.13 6.20 -3.29
CA ILE A 277 -1.10 7.03 -2.68
C ILE A 277 0.26 6.34 -2.73
N LEU A 278 0.33 5.06 -2.40
CA LEU A 278 1.56 4.27 -2.47
C LEU A 278 2.11 4.23 -3.90
N ARG A 279 1.23 4.07 -4.90
CA ARG A 279 1.60 4.17 -6.33
C ARG A 279 2.13 5.54 -6.69
N ALA A 280 1.48 6.61 -6.24
CA ALA A 280 1.95 7.96 -6.48
C ALA A 280 3.39 8.15 -6.03
N PHE A 281 3.72 7.72 -4.81
CA PHE A 281 5.09 7.79 -4.28
C PHE A 281 6.08 6.91 -5.04
N ALA A 282 5.67 5.70 -5.44
CA ALA A 282 6.52 4.82 -6.21
C ALA A 282 6.85 5.38 -7.61
N PHE A 283 5.87 6.05 -8.24
CA PHE A 283 6.03 6.58 -9.60
C PHE A 283 6.50 8.04 -9.66
N SER A 284 6.48 8.79 -8.55
CA SER A 284 7.09 10.13 -8.49
C SER A 284 8.62 10.07 -8.48
N ARG A 285 9.21 8.95 -8.07
CA ARG A 285 10.66 8.74 -7.99
C ARG A 285 11.17 7.87 -9.15
N ASP A 286 12.43 8.06 -9.56
CA ASP A 286 13.04 7.31 -10.66
C ASP A 286 12.98 5.79 -10.49
N ASN A 287 13.06 5.32 -9.24
CA ASN A 287 13.08 3.89 -8.92
C ASN A 287 11.77 3.15 -9.27
N GLY A 288 10.61 3.83 -9.30
CA GLY A 288 9.31 3.25 -9.67
C GLY A 288 9.11 3.11 -11.17
N ARG A 289 9.88 3.82 -11.99
CA ARG A 289 9.71 3.86 -13.45
C ARG A 289 9.93 2.50 -14.15
N ARG A 290 10.65 1.56 -13.51
CA ARG A 290 11.11 0.31 -14.13
C ARG A 290 10.37 -0.95 -13.66
N LEU A 291 9.44 -0.85 -12.71
CA LEU A 291 8.85 -2.01 -12.03
C LEU A 291 7.48 -2.42 -12.58
N LYS A 292 7.26 -3.71 -12.87
CA LYS A 292 6.01 -4.29 -13.38
C LYS A 292 5.52 -5.45 -12.52
N GLY A 293 4.19 -5.62 -12.46
CA GLY A 293 3.56 -6.83 -11.94
C GLY A 293 4.13 -7.28 -10.60
N LYS A 294 4.78 -8.45 -10.56
CA LYS A 294 5.41 -8.99 -9.35
C LYS A 294 6.53 -8.08 -8.80
N ALA A 295 7.34 -7.48 -9.67
CA ALA A 295 8.40 -6.57 -9.26
C ALA A 295 7.85 -5.30 -8.61
N LEU A 296 6.73 -4.76 -9.09
CA LEU A 296 6.05 -3.62 -8.46
C LEU A 296 5.53 -3.98 -7.06
N LYS A 297 4.97 -5.19 -6.87
CA LYS A 297 4.56 -5.68 -5.54
C LYS A 297 5.75 -5.73 -4.57
N ILE A 298 6.89 -6.27 -5.02
CA ILE A 298 8.12 -6.35 -4.22
C ILE A 298 8.61 -4.95 -3.87
N TYR A 299 8.59 -4.03 -4.84
CA TYR A 299 8.98 -2.65 -4.60
C TYR A 299 8.12 -1.99 -3.52
N PHE A 300 6.80 -2.13 -3.57
CA PHE A 300 5.91 -1.58 -2.55
C PHE A 300 6.22 -2.14 -1.17
N ASN A 301 6.48 -3.44 -1.07
CA ASN A 301 6.84 -4.06 0.21
C ASN A 301 8.16 -3.48 0.76
N LYS A 302 9.17 -3.37 -0.09
CA LYS A 302 10.47 -2.80 0.31
C LYS A 302 10.42 -1.31 0.63
N ASP A 303 9.59 -0.53 -0.07
CA ASP A 303 9.38 0.88 0.25
C ASP A 303 8.71 1.04 1.64
N LEU A 304 7.73 0.19 1.95
CA LEU A 304 7.09 0.13 3.26
C LEU A 304 8.04 -0.33 4.38
N GLU A 305 8.96 -1.26 4.09
CA GLU A 305 9.94 -1.77 5.04
C GLU A 305 11.02 -0.74 5.40
N ARG A 306 11.46 0.09 4.43
CA ARG A 306 12.51 1.10 4.63
C ARG A 306 12.15 2.18 5.65
N GLY A 307 10.87 2.33 6.02
CA GLY A 307 10.43 3.33 6.98
C GLY A 307 10.32 4.74 6.39
N LEU A 308 10.30 5.73 7.27
CA LEU A 308 9.90 7.11 6.96
C LEU A 308 10.99 8.13 7.23
N ASP A 309 12.20 7.92 6.71
CA ASP A 309 13.25 8.96 6.81
C ASP A 309 12.84 10.27 6.10
N ASP A 310 11.84 10.20 5.20
CA ASP A 310 11.35 11.33 4.40
C ASP A 310 9.82 11.58 4.54
N TYR A 311 9.27 11.26 5.71
CA TYR A 311 7.84 11.43 6.02
C TYR A 311 7.30 12.82 5.69
N LEU A 312 7.94 13.86 6.21
CA LEU A 312 7.50 15.24 6.01
C LEU A 312 7.58 15.66 4.55
N GLU A 313 8.61 15.19 3.83
CA GLU A 313 8.75 15.47 2.41
C GLU A 313 7.67 14.78 1.57
N LYS A 314 7.40 13.49 1.81
CA LYS A 314 6.31 12.76 1.14
C LYS A 314 4.95 13.39 1.38
N LYS A 315 4.68 13.78 2.63
CA LYS A 315 3.45 14.47 2.99
C LYS A 315 3.32 15.80 2.26
N ALA A 316 4.35 16.64 2.31
CA ALA A 316 4.35 17.94 1.65
C ALA A 316 4.26 17.83 0.12
N GLU A 317 4.90 16.82 -0.49
CA GLU A 317 4.77 16.52 -1.92
C GLU A 317 3.32 16.16 -2.26
N PHE A 318 2.74 15.23 -1.52
CA PHE A 318 1.37 14.78 -1.77
C PHE A 318 0.37 15.92 -1.65
N GLU A 319 0.44 16.69 -0.57
CA GLU A 319 -0.44 17.82 -0.33
C GLU A 319 -0.33 18.88 -1.41
N PHE A 320 0.90 19.21 -1.84
CA PHE A 320 1.14 20.12 -2.95
C PHE A 320 0.49 19.62 -4.24
N VAL A 321 0.76 18.36 -4.63
CA VAL A 321 0.20 17.80 -5.87
C VAL A 321 -1.32 17.78 -5.83
N MET A 322 -1.92 17.40 -4.70
CA MET A 322 -3.38 17.37 -4.56
C MET A 322 -4.00 18.77 -4.67
N ARG A 323 -3.39 19.81 -4.05
CA ARG A 323 -3.85 21.20 -4.21
C ARG A 323 -3.76 21.66 -5.65
N VAL A 324 -2.60 21.50 -6.28
CA VAL A 324 -2.40 21.89 -7.70
C VAL A 324 -3.42 21.19 -8.60
N VAL A 325 -3.58 19.88 -8.45
CA VAL A 325 -4.51 19.14 -9.34
C VAL A 325 -5.95 19.54 -9.10
N ARG A 326 -6.39 19.74 -7.85
CA ARG A 326 -7.73 20.22 -7.53
C ARG A 326 -7.98 21.59 -8.12
N ASP A 327 -7.05 22.52 -7.96
CA ASP A 327 -7.26 23.92 -8.29
C ASP A 327 -7.12 24.18 -9.79
N VAL A 328 -6.20 23.48 -10.47
CA VAL A 328 -5.99 23.62 -11.92
C VAL A 328 -7.06 22.89 -12.73
N PHE A 329 -7.36 21.62 -12.38
CA PHE A 329 -8.24 20.78 -13.20
C PHE A 329 -9.65 20.64 -12.64
N GLY A 330 -9.84 20.96 -11.36
CA GLY A 330 -11.09 20.75 -10.64
C GLY A 330 -11.39 19.28 -10.34
N PRO A 331 -12.25 19.00 -9.35
CA PRO A 331 -12.54 17.63 -8.93
C PRO A 331 -13.35 16.84 -9.97
N GLU A 332 -14.19 17.51 -10.75
CA GLU A 332 -15.11 16.87 -11.70
C GLU A 332 -14.63 16.92 -13.15
N LYS A 333 -13.71 17.80 -13.49
CA LYS A 333 -13.36 18.16 -14.87
C LYS A 333 -11.93 17.76 -15.24
N GLY A 334 -11.47 16.59 -14.82
CA GLY A 334 -10.24 16.06 -15.39
C GLY A 334 -9.05 15.98 -14.47
N ALA A 335 -9.23 16.05 -13.15
CA ALA A 335 -8.12 15.89 -12.19
C ALA A 335 -7.22 14.71 -12.60
N PHE A 336 -7.77 13.51 -12.64
CA PHE A 336 -7.08 12.32 -13.11
C PHE A 336 -7.92 11.51 -14.12
N CYS A 337 -8.70 12.21 -14.94
CA CYS A 337 -9.55 11.64 -15.97
C CYS A 337 -8.84 11.61 -17.33
N GLU A 338 -9.37 10.81 -18.23
CA GLU A 338 -9.01 10.80 -19.65
C GLU A 338 -9.87 11.79 -20.42
N TYR A 339 -9.27 12.58 -21.33
CA TYR A 339 -10.00 13.46 -22.22
C TYR A 339 -10.17 12.77 -23.57
N LYS A 340 -11.39 12.35 -23.89
CA LYS A 340 -11.64 11.59 -25.12
C LYS A 340 -12.94 11.93 -25.80
N GLU A 341 -12.97 11.61 -27.07
CA GLU A 341 -14.12 11.75 -27.95
C GLU A 341 -15.26 10.80 -27.55
N ASP A 342 -16.48 11.28 -27.54
CA ASP A 342 -17.68 10.48 -27.37
C ASP A 342 -18.17 9.93 -28.74
N LYS A 343 -19.26 9.15 -28.70
CA LYS A 343 -19.86 8.57 -29.90
C LYS A 343 -20.43 9.62 -30.89
N LYS A 344 -20.54 10.88 -30.48
CA LYS A 344 -21.06 11.99 -31.26
C LYS A 344 -19.97 12.93 -31.79
N GLY A 345 -18.68 12.57 -31.56
CA GLY A 345 -17.55 13.40 -31.98
C GLY A 345 -17.16 14.50 -30.98
N ASN A 346 -17.81 14.58 -29.81
CA ASN A 346 -17.51 15.63 -28.83
C ASN A 346 -16.44 15.15 -27.86
N PHE A 347 -15.42 15.97 -27.62
CA PHE A 347 -14.40 15.70 -26.62
C PHE A 347 -14.85 16.10 -25.22
N GLN A 348 -14.74 15.19 -24.28
CA GLN A 348 -15.07 15.44 -22.87
C GLN A 348 -14.16 14.66 -21.92
N TRP A 349 -14.04 15.14 -20.68
CA TRP A 349 -13.37 14.41 -19.62
C TRP A 349 -14.21 13.19 -19.23
N LYS A 350 -13.60 12.00 -19.26
CA LYS A 350 -14.23 10.75 -18.87
C LYS A 350 -13.51 10.13 -17.69
N SER A 351 -14.26 9.91 -16.64
CA SER A 351 -13.83 9.10 -15.50
C SER A 351 -13.88 7.63 -15.89
N ASN A 352 -12.76 6.96 -15.87
CA ASN A 352 -12.75 5.51 -15.85
C ASN A 352 -12.79 5.09 -14.37
N TYR A 353 -13.98 4.69 -13.90
CA TYR A 353 -14.12 4.23 -12.52
C TYR A 353 -13.28 2.98 -12.32
N HIS A 354 -12.21 3.12 -11.57
CA HIS A 354 -11.39 2.01 -11.10
C HIS A 354 -11.67 1.81 -9.62
N ASN A 355 -12.21 0.64 -9.24
CA ASN A 355 -12.55 0.33 -7.86
C ASN A 355 -13.43 1.40 -7.17
N GLY A 356 -14.39 1.96 -7.89
CA GLY A 356 -15.32 2.95 -7.39
C GLY A 356 -14.78 4.39 -7.29
N THR A 357 -13.58 4.66 -7.80
CA THR A 357 -13.01 6.01 -7.88
C THR A 357 -13.01 6.53 -9.32
N PRO A 358 -13.29 7.84 -9.56
CA PRO A 358 -13.26 8.43 -10.89
C PRO A 358 -11.83 8.74 -11.36
N ILE A 359 -10.87 7.86 -11.03
CA ILE A 359 -9.44 8.05 -11.30
C ILE A 359 -8.98 7.03 -12.34
N HIS A 360 -8.45 7.53 -13.46
CA HIS A 360 -7.74 6.69 -14.42
C HIS A 360 -6.32 6.45 -13.93
N MET A 361 -5.99 5.22 -13.54
CA MET A 361 -4.74 4.86 -12.85
C MET A 361 -3.48 5.40 -13.53
N ARG A 362 -3.38 5.30 -14.84
CA ARG A 362 -2.18 5.75 -15.59
C ARG A 362 -2.06 7.25 -15.69
N VAL A 363 -3.21 7.93 -15.77
CA VAL A 363 -3.24 9.40 -15.70
C VAL A 363 -2.85 9.84 -14.31
N TRP A 364 -3.29 9.12 -13.27
CA TRP A 364 -2.88 9.34 -11.89
C TRP A 364 -1.36 9.26 -11.73
N GLU A 365 -0.77 8.13 -12.09
CA GLU A 365 0.66 7.88 -11.95
C GLU A 365 1.50 8.91 -12.72
N ALA A 366 1.16 9.16 -14.00
CA ALA A 366 1.91 10.08 -14.85
C ALA A 366 1.75 11.55 -14.44
N LYS A 367 0.53 12.00 -14.17
CA LYS A 367 0.25 13.39 -13.81
C LYS A 367 0.78 13.72 -12.40
N TYR A 368 0.61 12.81 -11.44
CA TYR A 368 1.18 12.97 -10.11
C TYR A 368 2.69 13.17 -10.21
N GLY A 369 3.39 12.25 -10.89
CA GLY A 369 4.84 12.33 -11.05
C GLY A 369 5.30 13.61 -11.76
N ALA A 370 4.59 14.06 -12.80
CA ALA A 370 4.93 15.28 -13.52
C ALA A 370 4.81 16.54 -12.64
N VAL A 371 3.73 16.65 -11.86
CA VAL A 371 3.53 17.78 -10.93
C VAL A 371 4.54 17.75 -9.78
N ALA A 372 4.84 16.56 -9.24
CA ALA A 372 5.87 16.39 -8.22
C ALA A 372 7.26 16.82 -8.72
N ASP A 373 7.61 16.45 -9.97
CA ASP A 373 8.85 16.89 -10.60
C ASP A 373 8.89 18.42 -10.77
N LEU A 374 7.81 19.04 -11.25
CA LEU A 374 7.73 20.49 -11.40
C LEU A 374 7.91 21.20 -10.05
N ARG A 375 7.34 20.65 -8.96
CA ARG A 375 7.62 21.13 -7.60
C ARG A 375 9.11 21.07 -7.27
N CYS A 376 9.78 19.96 -7.59
CA CYS A 376 11.24 19.82 -7.38
C CYS A 376 12.03 20.82 -8.22
N HIS A 377 11.51 21.25 -9.39
CA HIS A 377 12.10 22.33 -10.21
C HIS A 377 11.73 23.71 -9.69
N GLY A 378 11.04 23.82 -8.57
CA GLY A 378 10.77 25.07 -7.86
C GLY A 378 9.53 25.82 -8.29
N PHE A 379 8.67 25.21 -9.10
CA PHE A 379 7.38 25.83 -9.39
C PHE A 379 6.47 25.78 -8.17
N LYS A 380 5.87 26.93 -7.84
CA LYS A 380 4.93 27.10 -6.73
C LYS A 380 3.48 26.92 -7.21
N GLU A 381 2.56 26.71 -6.29
CA GLU A 381 1.12 26.59 -6.58
C GLU A 381 0.58 27.80 -7.38
N SER A 382 1.00 29.01 -7.03
CA SER A 382 0.61 30.24 -7.75
C SER A 382 0.93 30.18 -9.24
N HIS A 383 2.11 29.65 -9.62
CA HIS A 383 2.48 29.53 -11.05
C HIS A 383 1.51 28.64 -11.81
N PHE A 384 1.04 27.55 -11.20
CA PHE A 384 0.06 26.67 -11.83
C PHE A 384 -1.31 27.34 -11.98
N LEU A 385 -1.72 28.12 -11.00
CA LEU A 385 -3.01 28.86 -11.03
C LEU A 385 -3.01 29.96 -12.08
N GLU A 386 -1.93 30.75 -12.15
CA GLU A 386 -1.75 31.80 -13.14
C GLU A 386 -1.78 31.25 -14.57
N ASN A 387 -1.34 30.02 -14.77
CA ASN A 387 -1.26 29.34 -16.06
C ASN A 387 -2.33 28.27 -16.28
N GLN A 388 -3.36 28.25 -15.45
CA GLN A 388 -4.39 27.20 -15.43
C GLN A 388 -4.96 26.89 -16.83
N VAL A 389 -5.38 27.91 -17.56
CA VAL A 389 -6.01 27.74 -18.87
C VAL A 389 -5.05 27.07 -19.86
N GLY A 390 -3.81 27.55 -19.94
CA GLY A 390 -2.78 27.00 -20.81
C GLY A 390 -2.45 25.54 -20.47
N ILE A 391 -2.30 25.23 -19.18
CA ILE A 391 -2.02 23.86 -18.70
C ILE A 391 -3.17 22.92 -19.08
N VAL A 392 -4.43 23.33 -18.86
CA VAL A 392 -5.59 22.50 -19.18
C VAL A 392 -5.68 22.25 -20.69
N GLU A 393 -5.47 23.27 -21.53
CA GLU A 393 -5.48 23.09 -22.99
C GLU A 393 -4.31 22.26 -23.49
N ALA A 394 -3.11 22.42 -22.96
CA ALA A 394 -1.97 21.57 -23.28
C ALA A 394 -2.27 20.10 -22.95
N MET A 395 -2.86 19.84 -21.78
CA MET A 395 -3.28 18.49 -21.41
C MET A 395 -4.33 17.90 -22.35
N LYS A 396 -5.35 18.70 -22.74
CA LYS A 396 -6.34 18.28 -23.75
C LYS A 396 -5.67 17.97 -25.09
N GLY A 397 -4.66 18.76 -25.48
CA GLY A 397 -3.84 18.54 -26.68
C GLY A 397 -3.19 17.17 -26.68
N LEU A 398 -2.49 16.79 -25.61
CA LEU A 398 -1.85 15.48 -25.46
C LEU A 398 -2.83 14.30 -25.58
N PHE A 399 -4.06 14.46 -25.12
CA PHE A 399 -5.09 13.43 -25.29
C PHE A 399 -5.65 13.39 -26.72
N ARG A 400 -5.92 14.54 -27.34
CA ARG A 400 -6.44 14.62 -28.72
C ARG A 400 -5.45 14.05 -29.74
N SER A 401 -4.16 14.37 -29.59
CA SER A 401 -3.09 13.85 -30.46
C SER A 401 -2.75 12.39 -30.19
N LYS A 402 -3.38 11.77 -29.16
CA LYS A 402 -3.11 10.39 -28.73
C LYS A 402 -1.64 10.14 -28.38
N GLU A 403 -0.95 11.20 -27.97
CA GLU A 403 0.44 11.09 -27.53
C GLU A 403 0.58 10.31 -26.22
N LEU A 404 -0.44 10.37 -25.33
CA LEU A 404 -0.46 9.59 -24.11
C LEU A 404 -0.90 8.16 -24.43
N ASP A 405 0.00 7.20 -24.24
CA ASP A 405 -0.31 5.79 -24.39
C ASP A 405 -0.95 5.24 -23.11
N LEU A 406 -2.27 5.20 -23.10
CA LEU A 406 -3.08 4.66 -22.02
C LEU A 406 -3.44 3.18 -22.23
N GLY A 407 -2.93 2.52 -23.27
CA GLY A 407 -3.10 1.11 -23.60
C GLY A 407 -2.48 0.14 -22.58
N LYS A 408 -2.16 -1.10 -22.93
CA LYS A 408 -1.58 -2.10 -22.00
C LYS A 408 -0.32 -1.55 -21.31
N PRO A 409 -0.20 -1.68 -19.97
CA PRO A 409 0.89 -1.06 -19.22
C PRO A 409 2.25 -1.64 -19.61
N THR A 410 3.14 -0.78 -20.10
CA THR A 410 4.57 -1.04 -20.09
C THR A 410 5.24 0.10 -19.35
N MET A 411 6.33 -0.18 -18.63
CA MET A 411 7.01 0.83 -17.80
C MET A 411 7.54 1.99 -18.61
N THR A 412 8.08 1.70 -19.80
CA THR A 412 8.53 2.71 -20.76
C THR A 412 7.40 3.69 -21.09
N LYS A 413 6.16 3.22 -21.24
CA LYS A 413 5.01 4.07 -21.55
C LYS A 413 4.62 4.98 -20.37
N HIS A 414 4.75 4.52 -19.12
CA HIS A 414 4.51 5.36 -17.95
C HIS A 414 5.51 6.50 -17.85
N ALA A 415 6.80 6.20 -18.00
CA ALA A 415 7.83 7.22 -18.00
C ALA A 415 7.62 8.22 -19.15
N GLN A 416 7.36 7.74 -20.36
CA GLN A 416 7.06 8.60 -21.52
C GLN A 416 5.83 9.49 -21.30
N ASN A 417 4.73 8.95 -20.75
CA ASN A 417 3.54 9.74 -20.44
C ASN A 417 3.85 10.83 -19.42
N ARG A 418 4.61 10.50 -18.35
CA ARG A 418 5.04 11.48 -17.35
C ARG A 418 5.89 12.59 -17.99
N ASP A 419 6.88 12.23 -18.79
CA ASP A 419 7.80 13.17 -19.42
C ASP A 419 7.05 14.11 -20.40
N LYS A 420 6.07 13.60 -21.13
CA LYS A 420 5.22 14.41 -22.02
C LYS A 420 4.34 15.37 -21.22
N ILE A 421 3.70 14.92 -20.15
CA ILE A 421 2.90 15.77 -19.27
C ILE A 421 3.79 16.83 -18.62
N PHE A 422 4.94 16.43 -18.10
CA PHE A 422 5.93 17.34 -17.51
C PHE A 422 6.34 18.44 -18.51
N SER A 423 6.75 18.05 -19.72
CA SER A 423 7.20 19.00 -20.75
C SER A 423 6.09 19.96 -21.17
N ALA A 424 4.86 19.45 -21.35
CA ALA A 424 3.72 20.27 -21.71
C ALA A 424 3.36 21.30 -20.63
N MET A 425 3.31 20.87 -19.36
CA MET A 425 3.04 21.78 -18.25
C MET A 425 4.17 22.78 -18.05
N ARG A 426 5.42 22.34 -18.13
CA ARG A 426 6.60 23.19 -18.00
C ARG A 426 6.62 24.29 -19.03
N SER A 427 6.34 23.97 -20.29
CA SER A 427 6.26 24.96 -21.37
C SER A 427 5.23 26.06 -21.08
N CYS A 428 4.06 25.71 -20.52
CA CYS A 428 3.07 26.69 -20.10
C CYS A 428 3.55 27.58 -18.95
N LEU A 429 4.21 26.97 -17.95
CA LEU A 429 4.72 27.67 -16.77
C LEU A 429 5.89 28.61 -17.08
N GLU A 430 6.72 28.27 -18.05
CA GLU A 430 7.86 29.09 -18.48
C GLU A 430 7.45 30.22 -19.44
N SER A 431 6.41 30.02 -20.26
CA SER A 431 5.94 31.02 -21.22
C SER A 431 5.38 32.28 -20.56
N SER A 432 4.86 32.19 -19.35
CA SER A 432 4.35 33.31 -18.57
C SER A 432 5.40 34.08 -17.79
N ASN A 433 6.58 33.48 -17.64
CA ASN A 433 7.70 34.04 -16.89
C ASN A 433 8.74 34.71 -17.78
N ASN A 434 8.34 35.41 -18.84
CA ASN A 434 9.27 36.16 -19.71
C ASN A 434 10.13 37.22 -19.00
N ASN A 435 10.08 37.30 -17.64
CA ASN A 435 10.91 38.17 -16.81
C ASN A 435 11.60 37.44 -15.65
N ALA A 436 11.48 36.12 -15.52
CA ALA A 436 12.19 35.39 -14.46
C ALA A 436 13.28 34.51 -15.08
N GLU A 437 14.51 34.70 -14.67
CA GLU A 437 15.61 33.80 -15.01
C GLU A 437 15.26 32.34 -14.66
N PRO A 438 15.64 31.37 -15.52
CA PRO A 438 15.32 29.95 -15.26
C PRO A 438 15.98 29.52 -13.95
N ARG A 439 15.21 28.88 -13.05
CA ARG A 439 15.70 28.39 -11.76
C ARG A 439 16.65 27.17 -11.90
N SER A 440 16.69 26.56 -13.06
CA SER A 440 17.62 25.43 -13.35
C SER A 440 18.81 25.93 -14.14
N PHE A 441 19.99 25.53 -13.71
CA PHE A 441 21.20 25.69 -14.50
C PHE A 441 21.03 25.01 -15.87
N PRO A 442 21.68 25.54 -16.91
CA PRO A 442 21.86 24.78 -18.14
C PRO A 442 22.71 23.53 -17.79
N ASP A 443 22.00 22.43 -17.48
CA ASP A 443 22.62 21.18 -17.05
C ASP A 443 23.26 20.48 -18.23
N SER A 444 24.52 20.77 -18.45
CA SER A 444 25.32 20.11 -19.47
C SER A 444 26.43 19.29 -18.79
N ALA A 445 26.77 18.14 -19.37
CA ALA A 445 27.91 17.33 -18.92
C ALA A 445 29.23 18.13 -18.88
N SER A 446 29.35 19.14 -19.76
CA SER A 446 30.51 20.03 -19.81
C SER A 446 30.55 20.95 -18.57
N LEU A 447 29.44 21.54 -18.15
CA LEU A 447 29.38 22.36 -16.94
C LEU A 447 29.70 21.55 -15.69
N ARG A 448 29.19 20.32 -15.58
CA ARG A 448 29.50 19.43 -14.46
C ARG A 448 30.99 19.09 -14.40
N GLN A 449 31.57 18.84 -15.54
CA GLN A 449 33.00 18.55 -15.64
C GLN A 449 33.89 19.76 -15.29
N GLU A 450 33.51 20.97 -15.73
CA GLU A 450 34.15 22.22 -15.38
C GLU A 450 34.09 22.49 -13.87
N LEU A 451 32.90 22.38 -13.27
CA LEU A 451 32.71 22.58 -11.84
C LEU A 451 33.48 21.54 -11.01
N PHE A 452 33.52 20.29 -11.46
CA PHE A 452 34.31 19.23 -10.81
C PHE A 452 35.79 19.59 -10.74
N MET A 453 36.34 20.07 -11.85
CA MET A 453 37.74 20.53 -11.88
C MET A 453 37.98 21.77 -11.01
N LYS A 454 37.08 22.78 -11.08
CA LYS A 454 37.16 24.00 -10.25
C LYS A 454 37.07 23.72 -8.76
N GLN A 455 36.27 22.71 -8.36
CA GLN A 455 36.10 22.33 -6.97
C GLN A 455 37.12 21.31 -6.44
N GLY A 456 38.08 20.88 -7.31
CA GLY A 456 39.09 19.86 -6.99
C GLY A 456 38.46 18.52 -6.64
N GLY A 457 37.31 18.17 -7.27
CA GLY A 457 36.59 16.92 -7.06
C GLY A 457 35.85 16.86 -5.73
N LYS A 458 35.57 17.99 -5.06
CA LYS A 458 34.94 18.03 -3.73
C LYS A 458 33.54 18.60 -3.76
N CYS A 459 32.69 18.10 -2.87
CA CYS A 459 31.35 18.62 -2.63
C CYS A 459 31.39 20.01 -2.01
N SER A 460 30.63 20.96 -2.55
CA SER A 460 30.56 22.33 -2.06
C SER A 460 30.04 22.47 -0.61
N GLU A 461 29.25 21.50 -0.15
CA GLU A 461 28.59 21.56 1.15
C GLU A 461 29.35 20.83 2.27
N CYS A 462 29.90 19.64 1.99
CA CYS A 462 30.56 18.84 3.03
C CYS A 462 32.06 18.70 2.81
N GLY A 463 32.61 19.19 1.70
CA GLY A 463 34.06 19.05 1.36
C GLY A 463 34.51 17.63 1.04
N GLY A 464 33.60 16.63 1.12
CA GLY A 464 33.90 15.23 0.79
C GLY A 464 34.12 15.01 -0.71
N GLU A 465 34.85 13.96 -1.07
CA GLU A 465 35.17 13.65 -2.46
C GLU A 465 33.94 13.27 -3.27
N ILE A 466 33.87 13.74 -4.51
CA ILE A 466 32.89 13.38 -5.52
C ILE A 466 33.56 12.39 -6.50
N ASP A 467 32.96 11.22 -6.71
CA ASP A 467 33.41 10.26 -7.69
C ASP A 467 33.28 10.81 -9.13
N LYS A 468 34.41 10.95 -9.83
CA LYS A 468 34.47 11.45 -11.20
C LYS A 468 33.59 10.65 -12.18
N GLY A 469 33.48 9.34 -11.98
CA GLY A 469 32.65 8.47 -12.82
C GLY A 469 31.14 8.72 -12.63
N ARG A 470 30.74 9.39 -11.56
CA ARG A 470 29.34 9.62 -11.17
C ARG A 470 28.90 11.08 -11.19
N ILE A 471 29.71 11.99 -11.74
CA ILE A 471 29.37 13.43 -11.78
C ILE A 471 28.07 13.71 -12.58
N ASN A 472 27.70 12.85 -13.52
CA ASN A 472 26.49 12.95 -14.31
C ASN A 472 25.31 12.13 -13.75
N ASP A 473 25.53 11.44 -12.63
CA ASP A 473 24.48 10.69 -11.92
C ASP A 473 23.69 11.65 -11.01
N GLY A 474 22.55 12.10 -11.47
CA GLY A 474 21.65 12.98 -10.71
C GLY A 474 21.14 12.40 -9.38
N ASN A 475 21.33 11.09 -9.14
CA ASN A 475 21.04 10.48 -7.85
C ASN A 475 22.22 10.58 -6.87
N TYR A 476 23.39 10.93 -7.35
CA TYR A 476 24.60 11.05 -6.55
C TYR A 476 25.04 12.49 -6.38
N VAL A 477 25.04 13.31 -7.45
CA VAL A 477 25.50 14.71 -7.47
C VAL A 477 24.45 15.63 -8.08
N HIS A 478 24.15 16.72 -7.40
CA HIS A 478 23.31 17.81 -7.88
C HIS A 478 24.14 19.05 -8.26
N LEU A 479 23.66 19.80 -9.26
CA LEU A 479 24.02 21.19 -9.43
C LEU A 479 23.21 22.01 -8.41
N ASP A 480 23.90 22.73 -7.55
CA ASP A 480 23.33 23.56 -6.50
C ASP A 480 23.73 25.04 -6.70
N HIS A 481 22.94 25.95 -6.12
CA HIS A 481 23.22 27.37 -6.14
C HIS A 481 24.15 27.75 -4.97
N LYS A 482 25.29 28.39 -5.25
CA LYS A 482 26.18 28.95 -4.22
C LYS A 482 25.44 29.98 -3.37
N VAL A 483 24.78 30.94 -4.03
CA VAL A 483 23.79 31.82 -3.43
C VAL A 483 22.42 31.22 -3.71
N PRO A 484 21.63 30.84 -2.71
CA PRO A 484 20.35 30.21 -2.90
C PRO A 484 19.43 31.02 -3.82
N TYR A 485 18.69 30.33 -4.68
CA TYR A 485 17.72 30.98 -5.56
C TYR A 485 16.62 31.73 -4.76
N SER A 486 16.22 31.17 -3.61
CA SER A 486 15.30 31.82 -2.66
C SER A 486 15.80 33.18 -2.13
N LYS A 487 17.10 33.42 -2.20
CA LYS A 487 17.76 34.68 -1.81
C LYS A 487 18.19 35.50 -3.03
N GLY A 488 17.64 35.24 -4.21
CA GLY A 488 17.91 35.99 -5.44
C GLY A 488 19.16 35.57 -6.20
N GLY A 489 19.75 34.40 -5.89
CA GLY A 489 20.91 33.87 -6.62
C GLY A 489 20.54 33.45 -8.04
N PRO A 490 21.22 33.94 -9.11
CA PRO A 490 20.89 33.60 -10.49
C PRO A 490 21.30 32.16 -10.83
N SER A 491 20.59 31.55 -11.78
CA SER A 491 20.91 30.20 -12.29
C SER A 491 21.98 30.25 -13.41
N THR A 492 23.07 30.94 -13.15
CA THR A 492 24.23 31.06 -14.07
C THR A 492 25.35 30.10 -13.68
N PRO A 493 26.21 29.69 -14.63
CA PRO A 493 27.37 28.82 -14.33
C PRO A 493 28.27 29.32 -13.19
N ASP A 494 28.38 30.65 -13.01
CA ASP A 494 29.20 31.23 -11.94
C ASP A 494 28.59 31.00 -10.55
N ASN A 495 27.26 30.93 -10.46
CA ASN A 495 26.56 30.62 -9.21
C ASN A 495 26.31 29.12 -9.02
N ALA A 496 26.75 28.26 -9.95
CA ALA A 496 26.62 26.81 -9.85
C ALA A 496 27.73 26.19 -9.01
N ALA A 497 27.40 25.12 -8.29
CA ALA A 497 28.32 24.25 -7.59
C ALA A 497 27.86 22.80 -7.65
N LEU A 498 28.79 21.84 -7.54
CA LEU A 498 28.48 20.43 -7.37
C LEU A 498 28.38 20.10 -5.89
N ALA A 499 27.27 19.50 -5.49
CA ALA A 499 27.06 18.98 -4.15
C ALA A 499 26.55 17.53 -4.21
N HIS A 500 26.90 16.71 -3.22
CA HIS A 500 26.21 15.42 -3.07
C HIS A 500 24.72 15.68 -2.90
N ARG A 501 23.91 14.84 -3.51
CA ARG A 501 22.44 14.93 -3.39
C ARG A 501 21.97 15.06 -1.96
N VAL A 502 22.50 14.23 -1.06
CA VAL A 502 22.16 14.24 0.38
C VAL A 502 22.56 15.56 1.06
N CYS A 503 23.69 16.16 0.65
CA CYS A 503 24.16 17.42 1.21
C CYS A 503 23.29 18.60 0.73
N ASN A 504 22.94 18.61 -0.55
CA ASN A 504 22.04 19.62 -1.10
C ASN A 504 20.63 19.55 -0.47
N GLN A 505 20.11 18.35 -0.25
CA GLN A 505 18.83 18.17 0.44
C GLN A 505 18.85 18.66 1.90
N LYS A 506 19.97 18.44 2.63
CA LYS A 506 20.13 18.93 4.01
C LYS A 506 20.24 20.45 4.09
N LYS A 507 20.80 21.10 3.08
CA LYS A 507 20.87 22.55 2.98
C LYS A 507 19.47 23.17 2.86
N GLY A 508 18.62 22.62 2.00
CA GLY A 508 17.25 23.10 1.80
C GLY A 508 16.33 22.98 3.02
N VAL A 509 16.71 22.19 4.03
CA VAL A 509 15.96 22.05 5.31
C VAL A 509 16.41 23.07 6.37
N LYS A 510 17.59 23.68 6.19
CA LYS A 510 18.15 24.65 7.16
C LYS A 510 17.88 26.13 6.81
N GLU A 511 17.30 26.41 5.65
CA GLU A 511 16.95 27.74 5.14
C GLU A 511 15.43 27.98 5.10
#